data_b4d598e0c6e4a813e9793e7469b09c80
#
_entry.id   b4d598e0c6e4a813e9793e7469b09c80
#
_cell.length_a   1.000
_cell.length_b   1.000
_cell.length_c   1.000
_cell.angle_alpha   90.00
_cell.angle_beta   90.00
_cell.angle_gamma   90.00
#
_symmetry.space_group_name_H-M   'P 1'
#
loop_
_entity.id
_entity.type
_entity.pdbx_description
1 polymer ?
#
loop_
_entity_poly.entity_id
_entity_poly.type
_entity_poly.pdbx_seq_one_letter_code
_entity_poly.pdbx_strand_id
1 'polypeptide(L)'
;MCSIRRIWLILVLLSGAWVTAMASQAVLVIDDRSAGGLESSYGASWRLITDGVMGGVSQGQLSADTIAGRACLRLRGDVSLKNRGGFVQAALDTDGDKPLDAAGYSGILLEVYGNGEQYNLHLRTADVWLPWQAYRASFTSPAAWHTVRIPFAAFSGYRIGAALDVGTLERIALVAIGRAFTADLCLARLALYRDAPGGE
;
A
#
# COMPACT_ATOMS: atom_id res chain seq x y z
N MET A 1 35.00 -7.45 77.02
CA MET A 1 35.20 -6.71 75.76
C MET A 1 34.51 -7.52 74.64
N CYS A 2 33.33 -7.11 74.26
CA CYS A 2 32.46 -7.82 73.34
C CYS A 2 32.45 -7.06 71.99
N SER A 3 32.97 -7.66 70.94
CA SER A 3 33.12 -7.07 69.61
C SER A 3 31.94 -7.49 68.75
N ILE A 4 31.02 -6.54 68.42
CA ILE A 4 29.87 -6.76 67.59
C ILE A 4 30.28 -6.57 66.12
N ARG A 5 30.33 -7.66 65.32
CA ARG A 5 30.50 -7.61 63.86
C ARG A 5 29.16 -7.25 63.22
N ARG A 6 29.09 -6.09 62.57
CA ARG A 6 27.98 -5.67 61.72
C ARG A 6 28.13 -6.38 60.36
N ILE A 7 27.15 -7.24 60.03
CA ILE A 7 26.98 -7.85 58.71
C ILE A 7 26.18 -6.88 57.86
N TRP A 8 26.76 -6.36 56.78
CA TRP A 8 26.05 -5.60 55.77
C TRP A 8 25.46 -6.57 54.74
N LEU A 9 24.12 -6.65 54.69
CA LEU A 9 23.40 -7.32 53.62
C LEU A 9 23.36 -6.39 52.41
N ILE A 10 24.05 -6.74 51.35
CA ILE A 10 23.97 -6.07 50.04
C ILE A 10 22.76 -6.65 49.31
N LEU A 11 21.70 -5.90 49.19
CA LEU A 11 20.52 -6.21 48.37
C LEU A 11 20.88 -5.89 46.92
N VAL A 12 21.13 -6.90 46.09
CA VAL A 12 21.31 -6.75 44.65
C VAL A 12 19.91 -6.74 44.01
N LEU A 13 19.45 -5.54 43.63
CA LEU A 13 18.26 -5.37 42.82
C LEU A 13 18.58 -5.77 41.37
N LEU A 14 18.17 -6.96 40.95
CA LEU A 14 18.15 -7.38 39.54
C LEU A 14 16.99 -6.66 38.85
N SER A 15 17.30 -5.54 38.20
CA SER A 15 16.39 -4.90 37.25
C SER A 15 16.34 -5.71 35.96
N GLY A 16 15.35 -6.59 35.85
CA GLY A 16 15.05 -7.32 34.62
C GLY A 16 14.58 -6.33 33.53
N ALA A 17 15.44 -6.03 32.57
CA ALA A 17 15.06 -5.32 31.36
C ALA A 17 14.16 -6.25 30.53
N TRP A 18 12.87 -5.94 30.48
CA TRP A 18 11.94 -6.61 29.55
C TRP A 18 12.27 -6.14 28.13
N VAL A 19 13.02 -6.92 27.39
CA VAL A 19 13.19 -6.75 25.95
C VAL A 19 11.89 -7.26 25.32
N THR A 20 10.98 -6.35 25.00
CA THR A 20 9.83 -6.64 24.14
C THR A 20 10.37 -6.95 22.75
N ALA A 21 10.48 -8.23 22.41
CA ALA A 21 10.74 -8.66 21.05
C ALA A 21 9.60 -8.15 20.17
N MET A 22 9.87 -7.12 19.36
CA MET A 22 8.99 -6.71 18.27
C MET A 22 8.91 -7.92 17.33
N ALA A 23 7.80 -8.63 17.35
CA ALA A 23 7.53 -9.67 16.38
C ALA A 23 7.61 -9.03 14.99
N SER A 24 8.60 -9.43 14.20
CA SER A 24 8.72 -9.03 12.80
C SER A 24 7.46 -9.47 12.08
N GLN A 25 6.59 -8.53 11.72
CA GLN A 25 5.39 -8.83 10.97
C GLN A 25 5.82 -9.40 9.61
N ALA A 26 5.35 -10.61 9.29
CA ALA A 26 5.64 -11.22 8.00
C ALA A 26 5.03 -10.33 6.90
N VAL A 27 5.88 -9.83 6.01
CA VAL A 27 5.55 -8.90 4.94
C VAL A 27 5.97 -9.54 3.62
N LEU A 28 5.08 -9.61 2.64
CA LEU A 28 5.44 -9.91 1.26
C LEU A 28 5.63 -8.58 0.51
N VAL A 29 6.85 -8.26 0.15
CA VAL A 29 7.15 -7.07 -0.65
C VAL A 29 6.74 -7.32 -2.10
N ILE A 30 5.90 -6.43 -2.63
CA ILE A 30 5.49 -6.42 -4.05
C ILE A 30 6.36 -5.41 -4.80
N ASP A 31 6.61 -4.24 -4.20
CA ASP A 31 7.49 -3.24 -4.78
C ASP A 31 8.15 -2.43 -3.67
N ASP A 32 9.49 -2.32 -3.70
CA ASP A 32 10.31 -1.47 -2.83
C ASP A 32 11.25 -0.57 -3.66
N ARG A 33 10.98 -0.46 -4.95
CA ARG A 33 11.74 0.29 -5.94
C ARG A 33 13.15 -0.24 -6.21
N SER A 34 13.52 -1.40 -5.73
CA SER A 34 14.84 -2.00 -5.94
C SER A 34 15.09 -2.39 -7.41
N ALA A 35 14.03 -2.72 -8.16
CA ALA A 35 14.12 -3.03 -9.59
C ALA A 35 14.38 -1.79 -10.46
N GLY A 36 14.01 -0.58 -9.96
CA GLY A 36 14.17 0.68 -10.69
C GLY A 36 13.17 0.90 -11.83
N GLY A 37 13.22 2.08 -12.44
CA GLY A 37 12.33 2.42 -13.56
C GLY A 37 10.85 2.24 -13.23
N LEU A 38 10.10 1.58 -14.10
CA LEU A 38 8.71 1.20 -13.90
C LEU A 38 8.53 -0.27 -13.46
N GLU A 39 9.62 -0.99 -13.26
CA GLU A 39 9.57 -2.38 -12.79
C GLU A 39 9.30 -2.45 -11.27
N SER A 40 8.49 -3.39 -10.86
CA SER A 40 8.29 -3.74 -9.45
C SER A 40 9.27 -4.82 -9.00
N SER A 41 9.54 -4.90 -7.70
CA SER A 41 10.36 -6.00 -7.14
C SER A 41 9.70 -7.37 -7.30
N TYR A 42 8.41 -7.41 -7.59
CA TYR A 42 7.64 -8.63 -7.90
C TYR A 42 7.90 -9.15 -9.33
N GLY A 43 8.53 -8.34 -10.20
CA GLY A 43 8.86 -8.70 -11.57
C GLY A 43 7.80 -8.31 -12.61
N ALA A 44 6.84 -7.46 -12.24
CA ALA A 44 5.84 -6.91 -13.15
C ALA A 44 6.04 -5.40 -13.33
N SER A 45 5.63 -4.87 -14.50
CA SER A 45 5.78 -3.45 -14.83
C SER A 45 4.55 -2.64 -14.46
N TRP A 46 4.77 -1.49 -13.85
CA TRP A 46 3.73 -0.50 -13.63
C TRP A 46 3.31 0.18 -14.93
N ARG A 47 2.01 0.35 -15.13
CA ARG A 47 1.43 0.98 -16.32
C ARG A 47 0.57 2.18 -15.95
N LEU A 48 0.72 3.27 -16.72
CA LEU A 48 -0.21 4.39 -16.66
C LEU A 48 -1.49 4.03 -17.45
N ILE A 49 -2.64 4.22 -16.83
CA ILE A 49 -3.95 4.13 -17.49
C ILE A 49 -4.75 5.37 -17.11
N THR A 50 -5.34 6.04 -18.11
CA THR A 50 -6.22 7.19 -17.91
C THR A 50 -7.61 6.89 -18.46
N ASP A 51 -8.57 7.75 -18.15
CA ASP A 51 -9.91 7.70 -18.71
C ASP A 51 -9.96 7.92 -20.23
N GLY A 52 -8.85 8.24 -20.87
CA GLY A 52 -8.71 8.28 -22.33
C GLY A 52 -9.11 6.98 -23.01
N VAL A 53 -8.98 5.81 -22.33
CA VAL A 53 -9.45 4.50 -22.80
C VAL A 53 -10.98 4.44 -23.00
N MET A 54 -11.73 5.43 -22.41
CA MET A 54 -13.19 5.55 -22.51
C MET A 54 -13.61 6.88 -23.14
N GLY A 55 -12.69 7.63 -23.74
CA GLY A 55 -12.95 8.94 -24.35
C GLY A 55 -12.88 10.12 -23.37
N GLY A 56 -12.43 9.93 -22.13
CA GLY A 56 -12.12 10.99 -21.18
C GLY A 56 -10.89 11.82 -21.60
N VAL A 57 -10.63 12.89 -20.89
CA VAL A 57 -9.57 13.84 -21.21
C VAL A 57 -8.59 14.09 -20.06
N SER A 58 -8.62 13.24 -19.03
CA SER A 58 -7.60 13.28 -17.96
C SER A 58 -6.22 13.00 -18.54
N GLN A 59 -5.22 13.72 -18.03
CA GLN A 59 -3.83 13.55 -18.45
C GLN A 59 -3.02 13.01 -17.29
N GLY A 60 -2.06 12.15 -17.56
CA GLY A 60 -1.23 11.56 -16.54
C GLY A 60 0.18 11.26 -17.01
N GLN A 61 1.08 11.11 -16.06
CA GLN A 61 2.45 10.68 -16.24
C GLN A 61 2.82 9.73 -15.11
N LEU A 62 3.56 8.68 -15.45
CA LEU A 62 4.13 7.73 -14.51
C LEU A 62 5.64 7.67 -14.73
N SER A 63 6.43 7.83 -13.67
CA SER A 63 7.89 7.86 -13.78
C SER A 63 8.53 7.35 -12.49
N ALA A 64 9.76 6.85 -12.58
CA ALA A 64 10.64 6.76 -11.44
C ALA A 64 11.10 8.15 -11.03
N ASP A 65 11.13 8.45 -9.74
CA ASP A 65 11.52 9.74 -9.19
C ASP A 65 12.20 9.56 -7.81
N THR A 66 12.68 10.67 -7.25
CA THR A 66 13.23 10.73 -5.89
C THR A 66 12.64 11.94 -5.18
N ILE A 67 11.87 11.72 -4.12
CA ILE A 67 11.24 12.77 -3.31
C ILE A 67 11.78 12.69 -1.89
N ALA A 68 12.23 13.82 -1.35
CA ALA A 68 12.81 13.92 0.00
C ALA A 68 13.85 12.81 0.28
N GLY A 69 14.76 12.58 -0.70
CA GLY A 69 15.86 11.62 -0.59
C GLY A 69 15.47 10.15 -0.76
N ARG A 70 14.22 9.84 -1.12
CA ARG A 70 13.73 8.46 -1.25
C ARG A 70 13.23 8.17 -2.66
N ALA A 71 13.71 7.07 -3.25
CA ALA A 71 13.25 6.61 -4.55
C ALA A 71 11.76 6.20 -4.49
N CYS A 72 11.01 6.53 -5.55
CA CYS A 72 9.59 6.22 -5.65
C CYS A 72 9.11 6.08 -7.10
N LEU A 73 7.96 5.45 -7.25
CA LEU A 73 7.13 5.51 -8.45
C LEU A 73 6.21 6.71 -8.32
N ARG A 74 6.32 7.70 -9.20
CA ARG A 74 5.53 8.92 -9.14
C ARG A 74 4.43 8.95 -10.17
N LEU A 75 3.18 9.01 -9.70
CA LEU A 75 1.98 9.26 -10.48
C LEU A 75 1.63 10.74 -10.40
N ARG A 76 1.66 11.45 -11.52
CA ARG A 76 1.18 12.82 -11.65
C ARG A 76 0.09 12.89 -12.70
N GLY A 77 -0.85 13.82 -12.55
CA GLY A 77 -1.84 14.05 -13.59
C GLY A 77 -2.96 14.99 -13.18
N ASP A 78 -3.66 15.47 -14.20
CA ASP A 78 -4.85 16.30 -14.05
C ASP A 78 -6.08 15.46 -14.33
N VAL A 79 -6.84 15.16 -13.28
CA VAL A 79 -8.10 14.43 -13.38
C VAL A 79 -9.19 15.39 -13.86
N SER A 80 -9.88 15.04 -14.93
CA SER A 80 -10.98 15.81 -15.53
C SER A 80 -12.24 14.98 -15.63
N LEU A 81 -13.37 15.55 -15.21
CA LEU A 81 -14.68 14.88 -15.31
C LEU A 81 -15.35 15.07 -16.69
N LYS A 82 -14.71 15.78 -17.63
CA LYS A 82 -15.24 15.99 -18.98
C LYS A 82 -15.34 14.65 -19.72
N ASN A 83 -16.29 14.55 -20.65
CA ASN A 83 -16.53 13.38 -21.49
C ASN A 83 -16.76 12.07 -20.69
N ARG A 84 -17.40 12.16 -19.51
CA ARG A 84 -17.61 11.03 -18.59
C ARG A 84 -16.30 10.37 -18.12
N GLY A 85 -15.18 11.10 -18.18
CA GLY A 85 -13.89 10.70 -17.64
C GLY A 85 -13.86 10.79 -16.11
N GLY A 86 -12.67 10.83 -15.56
CA GLY A 86 -12.48 11.12 -14.15
C GLY A 86 -11.47 10.23 -13.43
N PHE A 87 -10.45 9.71 -14.12
CA PHE A 87 -9.36 9.00 -13.42
C PHE A 87 -8.01 9.04 -14.15
N VAL A 88 -6.98 8.94 -13.33
CA VAL A 88 -5.60 8.62 -13.70
C VAL A 88 -5.10 7.55 -12.73
N GLN A 89 -4.51 6.47 -13.23
CA GLN A 89 -4.04 5.38 -12.37
C GLN A 89 -2.67 4.85 -12.76
N ALA A 90 -1.91 4.43 -11.74
CA ALA A 90 -0.76 3.53 -11.87
C ALA A 90 -1.24 2.11 -11.56
N ALA A 91 -1.19 1.22 -12.51
CA ALA A 91 -1.66 -0.16 -12.40
C ALA A 91 -0.50 -1.13 -12.48
N LEU A 92 -0.47 -2.11 -11.58
CA LEU A 92 0.44 -3.24 -11.56
C LEU A 92 -0.38 -4.51 -11.72
N ASP A 93 -0.16 -5.23 -12.82
CA ASP A 93 -0.75 -6.56 -13.00
C ASP A 93 0.07 -7.58 -12.19
N THR A 94 -0.62 -8.41 -11.43
CA THR A 94 -0.02 -9.40 -10.51
C THR A 94 -0.38 -10.83 -10.90
N ASP A 95 -0.99 -11.00 -12.07
CA ASP A 95 -1.46 -12.29 -12.55
C ASP A 95 -0.36 -13.14 -13.23
N GLY A 96 0.72 -12.56 -13.76
CA GLY A 96 1.86 -13.29 -14.32
C GLY A 96 1.47 -14.65 -14.91
N ASP A 97 2.09 -15.74 -14.42
CA ASP A 97 1.69 -17.13 -14.73
C ASP A 97 0.44 -17.58 -13.95
N LYS A 98 0.12 -16.91 -12.86
CA LYS A 98 -1.06 -17.12 -12.01
C LYS A 98 -1.33 -15.90 -11.13
N PRO A 99 -2.58 -15.68 -10.69
CA PRO A 99 -2.94 -14.62 -9.76
C PRO A 99 -2.12 -14.67 -8.46
N LEU A 100 -1.89 -13.49 -7.87
CA LEU A 100 -1.23 -13.36 -6.58
C LEU A 100 -2.17 -13.86 -5.47
N ASP A 101 -1.74 -14.88 -4.73
CA ASP A 101 -2.45 -15.37 -3.55
C ASP A 101 -2.06 -14.54 -2.31
N ALA A 102 -3.01 -13.75 -1.82
CA ALA A 102 -2.89 -12.95 -0.61
C ALA A 102 -3.73 -13.49 0.57
N ALA A 103 -4.28 -14.71 0.49
CA ALA A 103 -5.16 -15.28 1.52
C ALA A 103 -4.51 -15.38 2.92
N GLY A 104 -3.17 -15.49 2.97
CA GLY A 104 -2.41 -15.52 4.23
C GLY A 104 -2.09 -14.15 4.84
N TYR A 105 -2.63 -13.04 4.28
CA TYR A 105 -2.33 -11.67 4.70
C TYR A 105 -3.59 -10.93 5.16
N SER A 106 -3.40 -9.88 5.97
CA SER A 106 -4.50 -9.08 6.53
C SER A 106 -4.85 -7.87 5.66
N GLY A 107 -3.92 -7.42 4.81
CA GLY A 107 -4.14 -6.23 4.00
C GLY A 107 -2.89 -5.76 3.26
N ILE A 108 -2.98 -4.53 2.73
CA ILE A 108 -1.94 -3.88 1.93
C ILE A 108 -1.30 -2.73 2.73
N LEU A 109 0.03 -2.67 2.70
CA LEU A 109 0.85 -1.61 3.25
C LEU A 109 1.43 -0.80 2.10
N LEU A 110 1.25 0.53 2.17
CA LEU A 110 1.85 1.50 1.26
C LEU A 110 2.76 2.43 2.04
N GLU A 111 3.92 2.77 1.49
CA GLU A 111 4.72 3.90 1.92
C GLU A 111 4.68 4.96 0.83
N VAL A 112 4.02 6.08 1.12
CA VAL A 112 3.65 7.07 0.12
C VAL A 112 3.97 8.50 0.57
N TYR A 113 4.13 9.39 -0.42
CA TYR A 113 4.24 10.83 -0.28
C TYR A 113 3.30 11.47 -1.29
N GLY A 114 2.35 12.31 -0.88
CA GLY A 114 1.37 12.91 -1.77
C GLY A 114 1.35 14.44 -1.70
N ASN A 115 0.21 15.00 -2.05
CA ASN A 115 -0.04 16.43 -2.07
C ASN A 115 -1.25 16.87 -1.22
N GLY A 116 -1.62 16.04 -0.22
CA GLY A 116 -2.77 16.28 0.67
C GLY A 116 -4.08 15.74 0.12
N GLU A 117 -4.09 15.19 -1.07
CA GLU A 117 -5.28 14.72 -1.76
C GLU A 117 -5.68 13.30 -1.34
N GLN A 118 -6.94 12.96 -1.59
CA GLN A 118 -7.46 11.60 -1.41
C GLN A 118 -7.28 10.80 -2.69
N TYR A 119 -6.76 9.60 -2.54
CA TYR A 119 -6.55 8.59 -3.58
C TYR A 119 -7.32 7.31 -3.25
N ASN A 120 -7.44 6.44 -4.24
CA ASN A 120 -7.99 5.10 -4.04
C ASN A 120 -6.93 4.03 -4.33
N LEU A 121 -7.01 2.93 -3.61
CA LEU A 121 -6.39 1.68 -3.98
C LEU A 121 -7.47 0.78 -4.57
N HIS A 122 -7.26 0.32 -5.80
CA HIS A 122 -8.15 -0.60 -6.49
C HIS A 122 -7.52 -1.98 -6.56
N LEU A 123 -8.32 -3.00 -6.30
CA LEU A 123 -7.96 -4.40 -6.50
C LEU A 123 -8.88 -5.01 -7.56
N ARG A 124 -8.32 -5.87 -8.39
CA ARG A 124 -9.07 -6.74 -9.29
C ARG A 124 -8.67 -8.17 -9.02
N THR A 125 -9.64 -9.05 -9.10
CA THR A 125 -9.51 -10.50 -8.92
C THR A 125 -9.95 -11.21 -10.17
N ALA A 126 -9.75 -12.51 -10.25
CA ALA A 126 -10.23 -13.34 -11.35
C ALA A 126 -11.75 -13.25 -11.59
N ASP A 127 -12.52 -12.81 -10.57
CA ASP A 127 -13.98 -12.62 -10.69
C ASP A 127 -14.38 -11.29 -11.33
N VAL A 128 -13.42 -10.39 -11.63
CA VAL A 128 -13.68 -9.06 -12.16
C VAL A 128 -13.58 -9.04 -13.68
N TRP A 129 -14.71 -9.07 -14.36
CA TRP A 129 -14.79 -9.18 -15.83
C TRP A 129 -14.82 -7.84 -16.55
N LEU A 130 -15.48 -6.83 -15.97
CA LEU A 130 -15.73 -5.57 -16.65
C LEU A 130 -14.67 -4.52 -16.29
N PRO A 131 -14.22 -3.68 -17.25
CA PRO A 131 -13.12 -2.73 -17.03
C PRO A 131 -13.34 -1.72 -15.90
N TRP A 132 -14.59 -1.37 -15.62
CA TRP A 132 -14.97 -0.39 -14.57
C TRP A 132 -15.16 -1.01 -13.20
N GLN A 133 -15.21 -2.34 -13.10
CA GLN A 133 -15.34 -3.06 -11.83
C GLN A 133 -14.01 -3.11 -11.10
N ALA A 134 -14.04 -2.87 -9.80
CA ALA A 134 -12.90 -3.03 -8.90
C ALA A 134 -13.39 -3.09 -7.45
N TYR A 135 -12.62 -3.70 -6.57
CA TYR A 135 -12.73 -3.49 -5.14
C TYR A 135 -11.90 -2.27 -4.76
N ARG A 136 -12.49 -1.34 -3.99
CA ARG A 136 -11.94 0.00 -3.77
C ARG A 136 -11.81 0.31 -2.29
N ALA A 137 -10.68 0.91 -1.91
CA ALA A 137 -10.49 1.53 -0.61
C ALA A 137 -9.83 2.89 -0.80
N SER A 138 -10.19 3.89 0.01
CA SER A 138 -9.66 5.24 -0.08
C SER A 138 -8.61 5.49 0.97
N PHE A 139 -7.62 6.34 0.65
CA PHE A 139 -6.63 6.84 1.59
C PHE A 139 -6.23 8.28 1.23
N THR A 140 -5.76 9.05 2.23
CA THR A 140 -5.23 10.41 2.02
C THR A 140 -3.72 10.35 2.13
N SER A 141 -3.01 11.12 1.28
CA SER A 141 -1.55 11.19 1.30
C SER A 141 -1.06 12.63 1.45
N PRO A 142 -0.58 13.04 2.63
CA PRO A 142 -0.01 14.37 2.87
C PRO A 142 1.33 14.54 2.14
N ALA A 143 1.84 15.80 2.10
CA ALA A 143 3.15 16.14 1.56
C ALA A 143 4.29 15.75 2.53
N ALA A 144 4.27 14.49 2.97
CA ALA A 144 5.27 13.87 3.84
C ALA A 144 5.25 12.35 3.64
N TRP A 145 6.40 11.69 3.81
CA TRP A 145 6.47 10.24 3.82
C TRP A 145 5.69 9.67 5.00
N HIS A 146 4.77 8.77 4.73
CA HIS A 146 4.00 8.07 5.75
C HIS A 146 3.60 6.67 5.27
N THR A 147 3.24 5.84 6.24
CA THR A 147 2.76 4.48 5.99
C THR A 147 1.24 4.45 6.08
N VAL A 148 0.61 3.89 5.04
CA VAL A 148 -0.82 3.60 5.01
C VAL A 148 -1.01 2.09 5.09
N ARG A 149 -1.82 1.62 6.04
CA ARG A 149 -2.24 0.22 6.15
C ARG A 149 -3.72 0.13 5.79
N ILE A 150 -4.05 -0.66 4.79
CA ILE A 150 -5.41 -0.85 4.30
C ILE A 150 -5.77 -2.32 4.48
N PRO A 151 -6.58 -2.68 5.49
CA PRO A 151 -7.03 -4.05 5.67
C PRO A 151 -7.93 -4.49 4.51
N PHE A 152 -7.91 -5.76 4.13
CA PHE A 152 -8.77 -6.25 3.05
C PHE A 152 -10.26 -6.05 3.34
N ALA A 153 -10.66 -6.03 4.60
CA ALA A 153 -12.02 -5.72 5.03
C ALA A 153 -12.48 -4.28 4.73
N ALA A 154 -11.54 -3.35 4.46
CA ALA A 154 -11.87 -1.97 4.08
C ALA A 154 -12.23 -1.80 2.61
N PHE A 155 -12.02 -2.82 1.78
CA PHE A 155 -12.36 -2.76 0.37
C PHE A 155 -13.83 -3.05 0.12
N SER A 156 -14.45 -2.23 -0.72
CA SER A 156 -15.84 -2.38 -1.15
C SER A 156 -15.91 -2.63 -2.65
N GLY A 157 -16.73 -3.58 -3.08
CA GLY A 157 -16.96 -3.87 -4.48
C GLY A 157 -17.70 -2.72 -5.19
N TYR A 158 -17.12 -2.18 -6.25
CA TYR A 158 -17.81 -1.21 -7.11
C TYR A 158 -18.43 -1.95 -8.29
N ARG A 159 -19.78 -2.00 -8.30
CA ARG A 159 -20.59 -2.76 -9.27
C ARG A 159 -20.24 -4.25 -9.31
N ILE A 160 -19.86 -4.80 -8.18
CA ILE A 160 -19.55 -6.21 -7.95
C ILE A 160 -20.38 -6.65 -6.75
N GLY A 161 -21.14 -7.75 -6.90
CA GLY A 161 -21.91 -8.35 -5.80
C GLY A 161 -21.15 -9.40 -5.00
N ALA A 162 -20.04 -9.91 -5.53
CA ALA A 162 -19.21 -10.90 -4.86
C ALA A 162 -18.32 -10.25 -3.79
N ALA A 163 -17.98 -10.99 -2.75
CA ALA A 163 -16.95 -10.60 -1.79
C ALA A 163 -15.57 -10.60 -2.46
N LEU A 164 -14.63 -9.82 -1.92
CA LEU A 164 -13.26 -9.79 -2.39
C LEU A 164 -12.58 -11.15 -2.12
N ASP A 165 -12.22 -11.86 -3.18
CA ASP A 165 -11.36 -13.05 -3.11
C ASP A 165 -9.89 -12.63 -3.18
N VAL A 166 -9.24 -12.52 -2.02
CA VAL A 166 -7.83 -12.13 -1.94
C VAL A 166 -6.85 -13.24 -2.40
N GLY A 167 -7.33 -14.47 -2.60
CA GLY A 167 -6.54 -15.57 -3.14
C GLY A 167 -6.28 -15.46 -4.65
N THR A 168 -6.96 -14.54 -5.34
CA THR A 168 -6.92 -14.42 -6.80
C THR A 168 -6.69 -12.99 -7.29
N LEU A 169 -5.76 -12.25 -6.67
CA LEU A 169 -5.45 -10.87 -7.07
C LEU A 169 -4.73 -10.84 -8.42
N GLU A 170 -5.33 -10.16 -9.39
CA GLU A 170 -4.79 -9.98 -10.74
C GLU A 170 -4.21 -8.59 -10.98
N ARG A 171 -4.68 -7.59 -10.20
CA ARG A 171 -4.19 -6.21 -10.33
C ARG A 171 -4.31 -5.44 -9.04
N ILE A 172 -3.30 -4.63 -8.78
CA ILE A 172 -3.29 -3.60 -7.74
C ILE A 172 -3.06 -2.25 -8.45
N ALA A 173 -3.87 -1.22 -8.14
CA ALA A 173 -3.72 0.08 -8.77
C ALA A 173 -3.90 1.24 -7.79
N LEU A 174 -3.00 2.23 -7.89
CA LEU A 174 -3.13 3.53 -7.23
C LEU A 174 -3.91 4.46 -8.16
N VAL A 175 -5.01 5.03 -7.68
CA VAL A 175 -5.97 5.72 -8.55
C VAL A 175 -6.35 7.09 -8.00
N ALA A 176 -6.12 8.11 -8.82
CA ALA A 176 -6.69 9.44 -8.66
C ALA A 176 -8.05 9.46 -9.40
N ILE A 177 -9.18 9.62 -8.71
CA ILE A 177 -10.52 9.41 -9.29
C ILE A 177 -11.62 10.22 -8.57
N GLY A 178 -12.72 10.44 -9.30
CA GLY A 178 -14.02 10.82 -8.74
C GLY A 178 -14.28 12.31 -8.64
N ARG A 179 -13.27 13.15 -8.83
CA ARG A 179 -13.37 14.62 -8.88
C ARG A 179 -12.28 15.20 -9.77
N ALA A 180 -12.43 16.45 -10.16
CA ALA A 180 -11.36 17.16 -10.88
C ALA A 180 -10.34 17.67 -9.88
N PHE A 181 -9.06 17.29 -10.04
CA PHE A 181 -7.93 17.72 -9.21
C PHE A 181 -6.60 17.35 -9.86
N THR A 182 -5.53 18.00 -9.42
CA THR A 182 -4.16 17.64 -9.80
C THR A 182 -3.63 16.59 -8.83
N ALA A 183 -3.36 15.41 -9.35
CA ALA A 183 -2.77 14.31 -8.62
C ALA A 183 -1.24 14.42 -8.61
N ASP A 184 -0.62 14.15 -7.45
CA ASP A 184 0.81 13.99 -7.28
C ASP A 184 1.06 13.02 -6.12
N LEU A 185 1.39 11.77 -6.45
CA LEU A 185 1.55 10.67 -5.49
C LEU A 185 2.81 9.88 -5.81
N CYS A 186 3.70 9.77 -4.84
CA CYS A 186 4.89 8.90 -4.87
C CYS A 186 4.68 7.65 -4.02
N LEU A 187 4.97 6.49 -4.57
CA LEU A 187 4.99 5.19 -3.90
C LEU A 187 6.43 4.72 -3.75
N ALA A 188 6.93 4.58 -2.52
CA ALA A 188 8.23 3.99 -2.24
C ALA A 188 8.15 2.51 -1.90
N ARG A 189 7.00 2.04 -1.39
CA ARG A 189 6.80 0.63 -1.06
C ARG A 189 5.33 0.23 -1.20
N LEU A 190 5.13 -0.96 -1.75
CA LEU A 190 3.88 -1.70 -1.76
C LEU A 190 4.16 -3.10 -1.22
N ALA A 191 3.41 -3.54 -0.20
CA ALA A 191 3.59 -4.84 0.40
C ALA A 191 2.27 -5.40 0.95
N LEU A 192 2.17 -6.71 1.08
CA LEU A 192 1.14 -7.35 1.89
C LEU A 192 1.64 -7.49 3.34
N TYR A 193 0.77 -7.25 4.31
CA TYR A 193 1.11 -7.38 5.73
C TYR A 193 0.23 -8.41 6.43
N ARG A 194 0.75 -9.00 7.49
CA ARG A 194 -0.03 -9.78 8.47
C ARG A 194 -0.15 -8.99 9.75
N ASP A 195 -1.33 -8.98 10.35
CA ASP A 195 -1.46 -8.55 11.73
C ASP A 195 -0.79 -9.57 12.64
N ALA A 196 -0.24 -9.11 13.76
CA ALA A 196 0.23 -10.03 14.79
C ALA A 196 -0.95 -10.89 15.23
N PRO A 197 -0.76 -12.21 15.47
CA PRO A 197 -1.81 -13.01 16.08
C PRO A 197 -2.24 -12.30 17.35
N GLY A 198 -3.52 -11.98 17.48
CA GLY A 198 -4.08 -11.29 18.62
C GLY A 198 -3.69 -12.03 19.89
N GLY A 199 -2.97 -11.36 20.80
CA GLY A 199 -2.84 -11.83 22.17
C GLY A 199 -4.24 -11.71 22.80
N GLU A 200 -4.92 -12.83 22.96
CA GLU A 200 -6.05 -12.96 23.87
C GLU A 200 -5.59 -12.77 25.31
#